data_784d18287b091fce9dac5a1d828282dd
#
_entry.id   784d18287b091fce9dac5a1d828282dd
#
_cell.length_a   1.000
_cell.length_b   1.000
_cell.length_c   1.000
_cell.angle_alpha   90.00
_cell.angle_beta   90.00
_cell.angle_gamma   90.00
#
_symmetry.space_group_name_H-M   'P 1'
#
loop_
_entity.id
_entity.type
_entity.pdbx_description
1 polymer ?
#
loop_
_entity_poly.entity_id
_entity_poly.type
_entity_poly.pdbx_seq_one_letter_code
_entity_poly.pdbx_strand_id
1 'polypeptide(L)'
;MITENSKIENTVIFSDDNTHRYLLSRIWNTSNEVPLFITKTAGQANGVLLDLTTNIISSNLYKLGYGGFYAVNLCSAMDSKAEQLYDKDTDVIIKKYLKSVNEVIIALGTLTNKTLKKREEYVLDMLHKSNKKLLCVTDNLGHMNVHPLTPSVRKDFYIAEFK
;
A
#
# COMPACT_ATOMS: atom_id res chain seq x y z
N MET A 1 17.27 2.96 33.21
CA MET A 1 17.67 2.55 31.84
C MET A 1 16.57 1.62 31.33
N ILE A 2 16.00 1.90 30.18
CA ILE A 2 14.96 1.06 29.55
C ILE A 2 15.58 0.49 28.26
N THR A 3 15.47 -0.82 28.06
CA THR A 3 15.91 -1.50 26.84
C THR A 3 14.67 -1.96 26.08
N GLU A 4 14.55 -1.57 24.82
CA GLU A 4 13.52 -2.03 23.91
C GLU A 4 14.15 -2.92 22.82
N ASN A 5 13.57 -4.09 22.58
CA ASN A 5 13.94 -4.98 21.48
C ASN A 5 12.76 -5.10 20.55
N SER A 6 12.97 -4.85 19.26
CA SER A 6 11.96 -4.97 18.23
C SER A 6 12.38 -5.95 17.14
N LYS A 7 11.41 -6.68 16.58
CA LYS A 7 11.59 -7.52 15.40
C LYS A 7 10.58 -7.09 14.36
N ILE A 8 11.04 -6.87 13.14
CA ILE A 8 10.18 -6.58 11.99
C ILE A 8 10.36 -7.70 10.98
N GLU A 9 9.27 -8.40 10.67
CA GLU A 9 9.25 -9.38 9.60
C GLU A 9 8.95 -8.68 8.27
N ASN A 10 9.84 -8.86 7.30
CA ASN A 10 9.71 -8.28 5.96
C ASN A 10 9.55 -9.39 4.93
N THR A 11 8.57 -9.26 4.04
CA THR A 11 8.40 -10.14 2.88
C THR A 11 8.24 -9.29 1.63
N VAL A 12 8.94 -9.64 0.57
CA VAL A 12 8.79 -9.00 -0.75
C VAL A 12 8.61 -10.08 -1.80
N ILE A 13 7.65 -9.87 -2.71
CA ILE A 13 7.40 -10.76 -3.83
C ILE A 13 7.68 -9.98 -5.12
N PHE A 14 8.64 -10.47 -5.88
CA PHE A 14 8.99 -9.95 -7.19
C PHE A 14 8.60 -10.94 -8.31
N SER A 15 8.54 -10.45 -9.54
CA SER A 15 8.57 -11.32 -10.72
C SER A 15 9.94 -11.99 -10.87
N ASP A 16 10.00 -13.10 -11.64
CA ASP A 16 11.23 -13.86 -11.84
C ASP A 16 12.34 -13.02 -12.50
N ASP A 17 11.96 -12.06 -13.31
CA ASP A 17 12.87 -11.13 -14.02
C ASP A 17 13.16 -9.84 -13.21
N ASN A 18 12.62 -9.71 -11.99
CA ASN A 18 12.73 -8.53 -11.12
C ASN A 18 12.23 -7.22 -11.75
N THR A 19 11.35 -7.27 -12.73
CA THR A 19 10.76 -6.05 -13.32
C THR A 19 9.51 -5.57 -12.59
N HIS A 20 8.83 -6.47 -11.87
CA HIS A 20 7.64 -6.19 -11.07
C HIS A 20 7.87 -6.50 -9.59
N ARG A 21 7.35 -5.64 -8.71
CA ARG A 21 7.19 -5.90 -7.27
C ARG A 21 5.71 -6.03 -6.97
N TYR A 22 5.25 -7.23 -6.69
CA TYR A 22 3.85 -7.54 -6.45
C TYR A 22 3.41 -7.24 -5.03
N LEU A 23 4.31 -7.42 -4.07
CA LEU A 23 4.06 -7.22 -2.64
C LEU A 23 5.30 -6.70 -1.95
N LEU A 24 5.08 -5.85 -0.94
CA LEU A 24 6.03 -5.59 0.14
C LEU A 24 5.25 -5.62 1.44
N SER A 25 5.66 -6.45 2.41
CA SER A 25 5.06 -6.44 3.74
C SER A 25 6.08 -6.11 4.81
N ARG A 26 5.61 -5.44 5.86
CA ARG A 26 6.36 -5.16 7.09
C ARG A 26 5.43 -5.38 8.27
N ILE A 27 5.76 -6.34 9.13
CA ILE A 27 4.94 -6.72 10.27
C ILE A 27 5.79 -6.64 11.53
N TRP A 28 5.38 -5.84 12.49
CA TRP A 28 6.06 -5.63 13.77
C TRP A 28 5.24 -6.11 14.97
N ASN A 29 3.91 -6.30 14.82
CA ASN A 29 3.05 -6.81 15.87
C ASN A 29 1.83 -7.53 15.28
N THR A 30 1.81 -8.85 15.32
CA THR A 30 0.70 -9.66 14.79
C THR A 30 -0.57 -9.64 15.64
N SER A 31 -0.53 -9.07 16.83
CA SER A 31 -1.71 -8.92 17.69
C SER A 31 -2.58 -7.71 17.31
N ASN A 32 -2.05 -6.79 16.50
CA ASN A 32 -2.76 -5.63 16.00
C ASN A 32 -3.20 -5.85 14.55
N GLU A 33 -4.13 -5.03 14.07
CA GLU A 33 -4.59 -5.08 12.68
C GLU A 33 -3.44 -4.83 11.68
N VAL A 34 -3.41 -5.63 10.62
CA VAL A 34 -2.43 -5.53 9.53
C VAL A 34 -3.21 -5.35 8.21
N PRO A 35 -3.41 -4.12 7.74
CA PRO A 35 -4.22 -3.82 6.57
C PRO A 35 -3.50 -4.15 5.26
N LEU A 36 -4.28 -4.29 4.18
CA LEU A 36 -3.80 -4.18 2.82
C LEU A 36 -3.70 -2.69 2.47
N PHE A 37 -2.50 -2.21 2.18
CA PHE A 37 -2.25 -0.81 1.82
C PHE A 37 -2.01 -0.70 0.30
N ILE A 38 -2.83 0.10 -0.38
CA ILE A 38 -2.79 0.20 -1.84
C ILE A 38 -2.29 1.58 -2.27
N THR A 39 -1.19 1.60 -3.02
CA THR A 39 -0.66 2.81 -3.66
C THR A 39 -0.64 2.68 -5.17
N LYS A 40 -0.23 3.75 -5.86
CA LYS A 40 -0.28 3.85 -7.33
C LYS A 40 0.71 2.93 -8.03
N THR A 41 2.00 3.07 -7.72
CA THR A 41 3.11 2.39 -8.41
C THR A 41 4.08 1.78 -7.42
N ALA A 42 4.67 0.65 -7.80
CA ALA A 42 5.76 0.06 -7.05
C ALA A 42 6.98 0.97 -7.08
N GLY A 43 7.66 1.08 -5.91
CA GLY A 43 8.95 1.75 -5.79
C GLY A 43 10.10 0.75 -5.75
N GLN A 44 11.29 1.23 -5.41
CA GLN A 44 12.51 0.43 -5.35
C GLN A 44 12.77 -0.23 -3.99
N ALA A 45 11.84 -0.08 -3.03
CA ALA A 45 11.97 -0.72 -1.72
C ALA A 45 12.00 -2.24 -1.84
N ASN A 46 12.82 -2.87 -1.00
CA ASN A 46 12.91 -4.31 -0.86
C ASN A 46 12.83 -4.73 0.62
N GLY A 47 13.23 -5.95 0.95
CA GLY A 47 13.17 -6.47 2.33
C GLY A 47 14.06 -5.73 3.33
N VAL A 48 15.07 -5.00 2.87
CA VAL A 48 16.04 -4.27 3.71
C VAL A 48 15.99 -2.77 3.45
N LEU A 49 16.08 -2.38 2.18
CA LEU A 49 16.08 -0.97 1.78
C LEU A 49 14.65 -0.45 1.66
N LEU A 50 14.36 0.64 2.36
CA LEU A 50 13.07 1.32 2.31
C LEU A 50 13.17 2.53 1.39
N ASP A 51 12.19 2.68 0.51
CA ASP A 51 11.94 3.95 -0.16
C ASP A 51 11.17 4.92 0.77
N LEU A 52 11.11 6.18 0.37
CA LEU A 52 10.45 7.21 1.17
C LEU A 52 8.96 6.88 1.42
N THR A 53 8.26 6.33 0.42
CA THR A 53 6.84 5.95 0.54
C THR A 53 6.65 4.88 1.61
N THR A 54 7.44 3.81 1.56
CA THR A 54 7.38 2.70 2.52
C THR A 54 7.71 3.17 3.93
N ASN A 55 8.69 4.09 4.07
CA ASN A 55 9.05 4.65 5.37
C ASN A 55 7.92 5.52 5.97
N ILE A 56 7.28 6.36 5.16
CA ILE A 56 6.14 7.17 5.58
C ILE A 56 4.96 6.27 6.01
N ILE A 57 4.62 5.25 5.22
CA ILE A 57 3.57 4.28 5.56
C ILE A 57 3.88 3.60 6.89
N SER A 58 5.09 3.05 7.06
CA SER A 58 5.51 2.37 8.30
C SER A 58 5.37 3.27 9.52
N SER A 59 5.89 4.49 9.45
CA SER A 59 5.89 5.44 10.57
C SER A 59 4.48 5.86 10.96
N ASN A 60 3.61 6.11 9.99
CA ASN A 60 2.25 6.55 10.25
C ASN A 60 1.36 5.41 10.76
N LEU A 61 1.44 4.22 10.14
CA LEU A 61 0.67 3.07 10.61
C LEU A 61 1.09 2.63 12.02
N TYR A 62 2.38 2.73 12.36
CA TYR A 62 2.85 2.50 13.73
C TYR A 62 2.22 3.48 14.72
N LYS A 63 2.20 4.78 14.42
CA LYS A 63 1.57 5.82 15.25
C LYS A 63 0.06 5.59 15.42
N LEU A 64 -0.61 5.07 14.41
CA LEU A 64 -2.04 4.77 14.39
C LEU A 64 -2.38 3.43 15.08
N GLY A 65 -1.37 2.70 15.61
CA GLY A 65 -1.58 1.47 16.35
C GLY A 65 -1.75 0.20 15.50
N TYR A 66 -1.47 0.27 14.19
CA TYR A 66 -1.46 -0.92 13.34
C TYR A 66 -0.24 -1.83 13.64
N GLY A 67 -0.39 -3.11 13.39
CA GLY A 67 0.67 -4.10 13.62
C GLY A 67 1.63 -4.33 12.46
N GLY A 68 1.39 -3.66 11.35
CA GLY A 68 2.12 -3.81 10.10
C GLY A 68 1.26 -3.44 8.90
N PHE A 69 1.69 -3.86 7.71
CA PHE A 69 0.90 -3.71 6.48
C PHE A 69 1.40 -4.65 5.38
N TYR A 70 0.50 -4.93 4.46
CA TYR A 70 0.78 -5.54 3.16
C TYR A 70 0.64 -4.46 2.09
N ALA A 71 1.73 -4.01 1.48
CA ALA A 71 1.68 -3.02 0.42
C ALA A 71 1.60 -3.68 -0.96
N VAL A 72 0.58 -3.31 -1.71
CA VAL A 72 0.40 -3.64 -3.12
C VAL A 72 0.19 -2.36 -3.93
N ASN A 73 0.29 -2.46 -5.24
CA ASN A 73 0.21 -1.30 -6.12
C ASN A 73 -0.80 -1.53 -7.25
N LEU A 74 -1.42 -0.48 -7.76
CA LEU A 74 -2.20 -0.58 -9.01
C LEU A 74 -1.29 -1.07 -10.15
N CYS A 75 -0.06 -0.55 -10.19
CA CYS A 75 0.96 -0.89 -11.15
C CYS A 75 2.15 -1.49 -10.40
N SER A 76 2.44 -2.76 -10.66
CA SER A 76 3.54 -3.51 -10.02
C SER A 76 4.89 -3.27 -10.68
N ALA A 77 4.93 -2.75 -11.92
CA ALA A 77 6.18 -2.42 -12.59
C ALA A 77 7.00 -1.41 -11.79
N MET A 78 8.28 -1.71 -11.58
CA MET A 78 9.20 -0.85 -10.84
C MET A 78 9.77 0.29 -11.72
N ASP A 79 9.68 0.14 -13.03
CA ASP A 79 9.92 1.23 -13.98
C ASP A 79 8.58 1.83 -14.44
N SER A 80 8.38 3.11 -14.16
CA SER A 80 7.18 3.85 -14.58
C SER A 80 7.06 4.03 -16.10
N LYS A 81 8.11 3.75 -16.87
CA LYS A 81 8.16 3.80 -18.33
C LYS A 81 8.01 2.42 -18.97
N ALA A 82 7.84 1.35 -18.16
CA ALA A 82 7.61 0.02 -18.71
C ALA A 82 6.38 0.02 -19.63
N GLU A 83 6.44 -0.73 -20.72
CA GLU A 83 5.31 -0.91 -21.63
C GLU A 83 4.12 -1.56 -20.92
N GLN A 84 4.42 -2.52 -20.04
CA GLN A 84 3.43 -3.20 -19.21
C GLN A 84 3.57 -2.76 -17.75
N LEU A 85 2.64 -1.91 -17.29
CA LEU A 85 2.66 -1.37 -15.92
C LEU A 85 2.18 -2.38 -14.87
N TYR A 86 1.42 -3.40 -15.27
CA TYR A 86 0.93 -4.49 -14.41
C TYR A 86 0.65 -5.72 -15.29
N ASP A 87 0.63 -6.88 -14.69
CA ASP A 87 0.38 -8.16 -15.33
C ASP A 87 -0.70 -8.97 -14.57
N LYS A 88 -0.92 -10.22 -14.99
CA LYS A 88 -1.88 -11.13 -14.35
C LYS A 88 -1.52 -11.45 -12.89
N ASP A 89 -0.23 -11.54 -12.57
CA ASP A 89 0.23 -11.91 -11.24
C ASP A 89 0.05 -10.76 -10.25
N THR A 90 0.04 -9.50 -10.72
CA THR A 90 -0.39 -8.33 -9.93
C THR A 90 -1.78 -8.56 -9.34
N ASP A 91 -2.75 -8.96 -10.15
CA ASP A 91 -4.12 -9.19 -9.70
C ASP A 91 -4.26 -10.43 -8.82
N VAL A 92 -3.50 -11.47 -9.10
CA VAL A 92 -3.45 -12.69 -8.27
C VAL A 92 -2.99 -12.35 -6.86
N ILE A 93 -1.94 -11.56 -6.73
CA ILE A 93 -1.40 -11.16 -5.41
C ILE A 93 -2.35 -10.21 -4.70
N ILE A 94 -2.92 -9.19 -5.35
CA ILE A 94 -3.92 -8.32 -4.75
C ILE A 94 -5.08 -9.15 -4.18
N LYS A 95 -5.66 -10.05 -4.97
CA LYS A 95 -6.77 -10.93 -4.55
C LYS A 95 -6.40 -11.86 -3.39
N LYS A 96 -5.18 -12.40 -3.41
CA LYS A 96 -4.67 -13.27 -2.34
C LYS A 96 -4.64 -12.54 -1.01
N TYR A 97 -4.00 -11.36 -0.95
CA TYR A 97 -3.85 -10.61 0.29
C TYR A 97 -5.15 -9.91 0.71
N LEU A 98 -6.00 -9.51 -0.23
CA LEU A 98 -7.34 -9.01 0.07
C LEU A 98 -8.18 -10.02 0.87
N LYS A 99 -8.03 -11.32 0.62
CA LYS A 99 -8.73 -12.37 1.39
C LYS A 99 -8.22 -12.50 2.82
N SER A 100 -6.96 -12.18 3.08
CA SER A 100 -6.29 -12.40 4.37
C SER A 100 -6.40 -11.24 5.37
N VAL A 101 -6.94 -10.08 4.95
CA VAL A 101 -7.06 -8.88 5.78
C VAL A 101 -8.53 -8.55 6.08
N ASN A 102 -8.77 -7.70 7.10
CA ASN A 102 -10.10 -7.15 7.40
C ASN A 102 -10.27 -5.74 6.82
N GLU A 103 -9.19 -4.98 6.72
CA GLU A 103 -9.18 -3.58 6.30
C GLU A 103 -8.28 -3.37 5.08
N VAL A 104 -8.71 -2.46 4.21
CA VAL A 104 -7.94 -1.97 3.06
C VAL A 104 -7.78 -0.47 3.19
N ILE A 105 -6.55 0.03 3.08
CA ILE A 105 -6.25 1.46 3.10
C ILE A 105 -5.80 1.89 1.70
N ILE A 106 -6.51 2.82 1.11
CA ILE A 106 -6.31 3.31 -0.25
C ILE A 106 -5.59 4.65 -0.19
N ALA A 107 -4.50 4.79 -0.96
CA ALA A 107 -3.66 6.00 -0.98
C ALA A 107 -3.04 6.23 -2.37
N LEU A 108 -3.88 6.41 -3.37
CA LEU A 108 -3.48 6.50 -4.78
C LEU A 108 -3.05 7.89 -5.20
N GLY A 109 -3.61 8.92 -4.54
CA GLY A 109 -3.45 10.30 -4.98
C GLY A 109 -4.17 10.57 -6.31
N THR A 110 -3.84 11.70 -6.94
CA THR A 110 -4.45 12.08 -8.21
C THR A 110 -3.88 11.26 -9.37
N LEU A 111 -4.76 10.63 -10.14
CA LEU A 111 -4.43 9.93 -11.38
C LEU A 111 -4.83 10.80 -12.58
N THR A 112 -3.86 11.17 -13.40
CA THR A 112 -4.08 12.00 -14.60
C THR A 112 -4.14 11.17 -15.89
N ASN A 113 -3.47 10.03 -15.91
CA ASN A 113 -3.40 9.16 -17.09
C ASN A 113 -4.67 8.31 -17.23
N LYS A 114 -5.25 8.27 -18.42
CA LYS A 114 -6.48 7.53 -18.72
C LYS A 114 -6.35 6.01 -18.47
N THR A 115 -5.19 5.43 -18.78
CA THR A 115 -4.93 4.00 -18.54
C THR A 115 -4.92 3.69 -17.04
N LEU A 116 -4.29 4.56 -16.24
CA LEU A 116 -4.25 4.41 -14.79
C LEU A 116 -5.64 4.57 -14.16
N LYS A 117 -6.48 5.48 -14.68
CA LYS A 117 -7.87 5.63 -14.21
C LYS A 117 -8.70 4.38 -14.46
N LYS A 118 -8.59 3.77 -15.64
CA LYS A 118 -9.25 2.49 -15.91
C LYS A 118 -8.76 1.36 -15.00
N ARG A 119 -7.45 1.36 -14.71
CA ARG A 119 -6.86 0.39 -13.76
C ARG A 119 -7.38 0.61 -12.34
N GLU A 120 -7.48 1.85 -11.90
CA GLU A 120 -8.08 2.24 -10.63
C GLU A 120 -9.53 1.74 -10.53
N GLU A 121 -10.37 2.05 -11.53
CA GLU A 121 -11.77 1.62 -11.59
C GLU A 121 -11.91 0.10 -11.42
N TYR A 122 -11.08 -0.67 -12.14
CA TYR A 122 -11.06 -2.12 -12.05
C TYR A 122 -10.71 -2.62 -10.65
N VAL A 123 -9.65 -2.05 -10.02
CA VAL A 123 -9.23 -2.45 -8.68
C VAL A 123 -10.25 -2.02 -7.64
N LEU A 124 -10.80 -0.81 -7.72
CA LEU A 124 -11.84 -0.34 -6.79
C LEU A 124 -13.10 -1.19 -6.88
N ASP A 125 -13.54 -1.61 -8.07
CA ASP A 125 -14.66 -2.56 -8.24
C ASP A 125 -14.39 -3.88 -7.52
N MET A 126 -13.17 -4.40 -7.64
CA MET A 126 -12.74 -5.62 -6.91
C MET A 126 -12.79 -5.41 -5.38
N LEU A 127 -12.35 -4.26 -4.88
CA LEU A 127 -12.36 -3.93 -3.46
C LEU A 127 -13.79 -3.81 -2.93
N HIS A 128 -14.66 -3.10 -3.62
CA HIS A 128 -16.08 -2.96 -3.24
C HIS A 128 -16.81 -4.30 -3.16
N LYS A 129 -16.48 -5.24 -4.05
CA LYS A 129 -17.06 -6.60 -4.04
C LYS A 129 -16.48 -7.51 -2.94
N SER A 130 -15.45 -7.08 -2.23
CA SER A 130 -14.74 -7.94 -1.26
C SER A 130 -15.38 -8.00 0.12
N ASN A 131 -16.37 -7.16 0.44
CA ASN A 131 -16.96 -6.98 1.77
C ASN A 131 -15.92 -6.64 2.86
N LYS A 132 -14.80 -6.02 2.49
CA LYS A 132 -13.80 -5.53 3.43
C LYS A 132 -14.09 -4.09 3.84
N LYS A 133 -13.59 -3.69 4.99
CA LYS A 133 -13.66 -2.29 5.42
C LYS A 133 -12.69 -1.48 4.56
N LEU A 134 -13.23 -0.57 3.77
CA LEU A 134 -12.45 0.30 2.88
C LEU A 134 -12.19 1.63 3.56
N LEU A 135 -10.93 1.97 3.66
CA LEU A 135 -10.43 3.19 4.27
C LEU A 135 -9.52 3.90 3.26
N CYS A 136 -9.25 5.17 3.48
CA CYS A 136 -8.24 5.88 2.70
C CYS A 136 -7.42 6.83 3.56
N VAL A 137 -6.24 7.16 3.05
CA VAL A 137 -5.42 8.23 3.63
C VAL A 137 -6.08 9.58 3.35
N THR A 138 -6.18 10.40 4.39
CA THR A 138 -6.68 11.77 4.32
C THR A 138 -5.73 12.71 5.05
N ASP A 139 -5.75 13.99 4.69
CA ASP A 139 -5.01 15.04 5.40
C ASP A 139 -5.91 15.78 6.40
N ASN A 140 -5.33 16.73 7.11
CA ASN A 140 -6.04 17.58 8.07
C ASN A 140 -7.04 18.56 7.44
N LEU A 141 -7.05 18.70 6.11
CA LEU A 141 -8.00 19.49 5.35
C LEU A 141 -9.17 18.66 4.82
N GLY A 142 -9.15 17.34 5.03
CA GLY A 142 -10.19 16.42 4.59
C GLY A 142 -10.07 15.97 3.13
N HIS A 143 -8.93 16.19 2.47
CA HIS A 143 -8.71 15.61 1.14
C HIS A 143 -8.61 14.09 1.28
N MET A 144 -9.34 13.38 0.43
CA MET A 144 -9.45 11.91 0.47
C MET A 144 -8.49 11.24 -0.51
N ASN A 145 -8.11 9.99 -0.23
CA ASN A 145 -7.26 9.16 -1.09
C ASN A 145 -5.91 9.83 -1.41
N VAL A 146 -5.30 10.48 -0.39
CA VAL A 146 -4.06 11.24 -0.56
C VAL A 146 -2.86 10.30 -0.64
N HIS A 147 -1.96 10.51 -1.61
CA HIS A 147 -0.76 9.70 -1.73
C HIS A 147 0.24 10.02 -0.60
N PRO A 148 0.94 9.03 -0.01
CA PRO A 148 1.85 9.24 1.12
C PRO A 148 2.96 10.29 0.89
N LEU A 149 3.39 10.48 -0.36
CA LEU A 149 4.40 11.49 -0.71
C LEU A 149 3.86 12.93 -0.77
N THR A 150 2.54 13.12 -0.65
CA THR A 150 1.96 14.48 -0.61
C THR A 150 2.42 15.20 0.66
N PRO A 151 2.93 16.44 0.56
CA PRO A 151 3.52 17.15 1.73
C PRO A 151 2.60 17.22 2.95
N SER A 152 1.28 17.36 2.75
CA SER A 152 0.30 17.49 3.84
C SER A 152 0.15 16.23 4.72
N VAL A 153 0.62 15.04 4.24
CA VAL A 153 0.47 13.76 4.94
C VAL A 153 1.78 13.05 5.27
N ARG A 154 2.93 13.60 4.85
CA ARG A 154 4.22 12.91 5.06
C ARG A 154 4.56 12.67 6.52
N LYS A 155 4.29 13.66 7.37
CA LYS A 155 4.57 13.58 8.79
C LYS A 155 3.50 12.81 9.53
N ASP A 156 2.26 13.18 9.31
CA ASP A 156 1.09 12.60 9.95
C ASP A 156 -0.06 12.54 8.94
N PHE A 157 -0.56 11.33 8.63
CA PHE A 157 -1.78 11.17 7.87
C PHE A 157 -2.91 10.64 8.76
N TYR A 158 -4.12 10.89 8.36
CA TYR A 158 -5.31 10.38 9.01
C TYR A 158 -5.93 9.28 8.14
N ILE A 159 -6.78 8.48 8.76
CA ILE A 159 -7.51 7.42 8.08
C ILE A 159 -9.00 7.75 8.19
N ALA A 160 -9.69 7.73 7.06
CA ALA A 160 -11.13 7.93 6.97
C ALA A 160 -11.78 6.82 6.14
N GLU A 161 -13.08 6.64 6.30
CA GLU A 161 -13.84 5.69 5.50
C GLU A 161 -13.83 6.10 4.03
N PHE A 162 -13.52 5.16 3.14
CA PHE A 162 -13.55 5.33 1.70
C PHE A 162 -14.95 4.96 1.18
N LYS A 163 -15.61 5.93 0.56
CA LYS A 163 -16.99 5.79 0.03
C LYS A 163 -16.98 5.62 -1.48
#